data_b131301a95cf1125421f258598b09ac5
#
_entry.id   b131301a95cf1125421f258598b09ac5
#
_cell.length_a   1.000
_cell.length_b   1.000
_cell.length_c   1.000
_cell.angle_alpha   90.00
_cell.angle_beta   90.00
_cell.angle_gamma   90.00
#
_symmetry.space_group_name_H-M   'P 1'
#
loop_
_entity.id
_entity.type
_entity.pdbx_description
1 polymer ?
#
loop_
_entity_poly.entity_id
_entity_poly.type
_entity_poly.pdbx_seq_one_letter_code
_entity_poly.pdbx_strand_id
1 'polypeptide(L)'
;MTGTGRPSLTVSLPALTRLVEIATVAGAAIMSHYGQTGARLKADGSPVTEADLKAHHIICDALALWDPSVPVVSEESGVPPWAERAAWRRFWLVDPLDGTKEFLKGNGEFTVNIALIEDGRPVMGVVVAPALGRTYSAGSGLGSWRRSGDGPAERLQTTPPEPARPLRVVGSRSHGGEDDLALLGDARVSARVLMGSSLKFCCLADGTADVYPRSGPIMEWDVAAGDCVFRYSGATEPRFSPLRYNGPEMRFVGFVMGLL
;
A
#
# COMPACT_ATOMS: atom_id res chain seq x y z
N MET A 1 14.06 -12.10 38.59
CA MET A 1 13.68 -12.67 37.30
C MET A 1 13.82 -11.56 36.27
N THR A 2 14.94 -11.53 35.58
CA THR A 2 15.26 -10.54 34.56
C THR A 2 14.53 -10.94 33.28
N GLY A 3 13.44 -10.22 32.98
CA GLY A 3 12.73 -10.37 31.72
C GLY A 3 13.66 -9.95 30.58
N THR A 4 14.08 -10.90 29.76
CA THR A 4 14.70 -10.65 28.46
C THR A 4 13.62 -10.07 27.54
N GLY A 5 13.39 -8.76 27.65
CA GLY A 5 12.57 -8.02 26.71
C GLY A 5 13.21 -8.17 25.33
N ARG A 6 12.52 -8.89 24.42
CA ARG A 6 12.87 -8.84 22.99
C ARG A 6 12.86 -7.37 22.58
N PRO A 7 13.86 -6.89 21.84
CA PRO A 7 13.86 -5.52 21.38
C PRO A 7 12.58 -5.30 20.56
N SER A 8 11.81 -4.28 20.93
CA SER A 8 10.62 -3.84 20.16
C SER A 8 11.07 -3.56 18.73
N LEU A 9 10.24 -3.96 17.76
CA LEU A 9 10.48 -3.73 16.34
C LEU A 9 10.83 -2.24 16.09
N THR A 10 12.03 -1.97 15.61
CA THR A 10 12.49 -0.60 15.31
C THR A 10 12.52 -0.41 13.80
N VAL A 11 12.02 0.74 13.30
CA VAL A 11 12.16 1.11 11.89
C VAL A 11 13.64 1.30 11.59
N SER A 12 14.18 0.41 10.76
CA SER A 12 15.60 0.37 10.40
C SER A 12 15.76 -0.26 9.02
N LEU A 13 16.92 -0.09 8.39
CA LEU A 13 17.19 -0.70 7.09
C LEU A 13 17.09 -2.24 7.12
N PRO A 14 17.64 -2.96 8.11
CA PRO A 14 17.43 -4.41 8.22
C PRO A 14 15.95 -4.80 8.36
N ALA A 15 15.17 -4.02 9.13
CA ALA A 15 13.72 -4.26 9.27
C ALA A 15 13.00 -4.06 7.94
N LEU A 16 13.31 -2.99 7.21
CA LEU A 16 12.73 -2.73 5.89
C LEU A 16 13.10 -3.83 4.89
N THR A 17 14.36 -4.30 4.90
CA THR A 17 14.81 -5.41 4.04
C THR A 17 14.02 -6.68 4.33
N ARG A 18 13.85 -7.04 5.60
CA ARG A 18 13.03 -8.19 6.00
C ARG A 18 11.57 -8.07 5.55
N LEU A 19 10.99 -6.88 5.65
CA LEU A 19 9.63 -6.64 5.17
C LEU A 19 9.51 -6.86 3.65
N VAL A 20 10.50 -6.37 2.89
CA VAL A 20 10.59 -6.59 1.43
C VAL A 20 10.69 -8.08 1.10
N GLU A 21 11.49 -8.84 1.84
CA GLU A 21 11.62 -10.29 1.66
C GLU A 21 10.29 -11.01 1.88
N ILE A 22 9.58 -10.70 2.98
CA ILE A 22 8.25 -11.28 3.27
C ILE A 22 7.28 -11.00 2.12
N ALA A 23 7.16 -9.75 1.68
CA ALA A 23 6.27 -9.37 0.59
C ALA A 23 6.67 -10.00 -0.75
N THR A 24 7.97 -10.17 -1.01
CA THR A 24 8.48 -10.81 -2.23
C THR A 24 8.12 -12.30 -2.26
N VAL A 25 8.26 -13.02 -1.13
CA VAL A 25 7.86 -14.43 -1.02
C VAL A 25 6.35 -14.59 -1.25
N ALA A 26 5.54 -13.71 -0.68
CA ALA A 26 4.09 -13.69 -0.92
C ALA A 26 3.78 -13.41 -2.39
N GLY A 27 4.44 -12.43 -3.00
CA GLY A 27 4.31 -12.13 -4.43
C GLY A 27 4.66 -13.30 -5.34
N ALA A 28 5.73 -14.04 -5.03
CA ALA A 28 6.10 -15.25 -5.76
C ALA A 28 5.03 -16.35 -5.63
N ALA A 29 4.42 -16.51 -4.44
CA ALA A 29 3.32 -17.44 -4.23
C ALA A 29 2.09 -17.06 -5.06
N ILE A 30 1.74 -15.76 -5.15
CA ILE A 30 0.67 -15.26 -6.03
C ILE A 30 0.96 -15.61 -7.48
N MET A 31 2.19 -15.37 -7.96
CA MET A 31 2.58 -15.65 -9.33
C MET A 31 2.48 -17.13 -9.71
N SER A 32 2.59 -18.06 -8.76
CA SER A 32 2.35 -19.48 -9.01
C SER A 32 0.90 -19.83 -9.37
N HIS A 33 -0.04 -18.93 -9.09
CA HIS A 33 -1.47 -19.05 -9.43
C HIS A 33 -1.90 -18.10 -10.57
N TYR A 34 -1.00 -17.21 -11.01
CA TYR A 34 -1.33 -16.22 -12.04
C TYR A 34 -1.62 -16.90 -13.39
N GLY A 35 -2.73 -16.45 -14.02
CA GLY A 35 -3.20 -17.08 -15.28
C GLY A 35 -4.08 -18.31 -15.05
N GLN A 36 -4.28 -18.77 -13.81
CA GLN A 36 -5.22 -19.84 -13.50
C GLN A 36 -6.62 -19.24 -13.22
N THR A 37 -7.65 -19.90 -13.73
CA THR A 37 -9.05 -19.48 -13.50
C THR A 37 -9.60 -20.13 -12.24
N GLY A 38 -10.09 -19.33 -11.30
CA GLY A 38 -10.77 -19.83 -10.10
C GLY A 38 -10.85 -18.75 -9.03
N ALA A 39 -11.99 -18.09 -8.94
CA ALA A 39 -12.30 -17.18 -7.86
C ALA A 39 -13.53 -17.67 -7.12
N ARG A 40 -13.56 -17.49 -5.79
CA ARG A 40 -14.77 -17.59 -4.98
C ARG A 40 -15.25 -16.16 -4.67
N LEU A 41 -16.52 -15.98 -4.38
CA LEU A 41 -17.03 -14.70 -3.90
C LEU A 41 -17.01 -14.70 -2.37
N LYS A 42 -16.52 -13.62 -1.77
CA LYS A 42 -16.69 -13.30 -0.35
C LYS A 42 -18.16 -12.94 -0.06
N ALA A 43 -18.51 -12.80 1.21
CA ALA A 43 -19.87 -12.43 1.63
C ALA A 43 -20.34 -11.06 1.08
N ASP A 44 -19.41 -10.15 0.82
CA ASP A 44 -19.65 -8.83 0.24
C ASP A 44 -19.68 -8.84 -1.31
N GLY A 45 -19.54 -10.02 -1.95
CA GLY A 45 -19.52 -10.19 -3.39
C GLY A 45 -18.18 -9.89 -4.07
N SER A 46 -17.13 -9.52 -3.32
CA SER A 46 -15.79 -9.37 -3.88
C SER A 46 -15.15 -10.75 -4.17
N PRO A 47 -14.30 -10.85 -5.22
CA PRO A 47 -13.62 -12.11 -5.52
C PRO A 47 -12.46 -12.33 -4.53
N VAL A 48 -12.26 -13.60 -4.16
CA VAL A 48 -11.06 -14.10 -3.47
C VAL A 48 -10.56 -15.34 -4.18
N THR A 49 -9.26 -15.50 -4.28
CA THR A 49 -8.61 -16.65 -4.91
C THR A 49 -7.74 -17.41 -3.91
N GLU A 50 -7.31 -18.62 -4.27
CA GLU A 50 -6.31 -19.35 -3.49
C GLU A 50 -4.99 -18.58 -3.37
N ALA A 51 -4.70 -17.67 -4.32
CA ALA A 51 -3.51 -16.82 -4.27
C ALA A 51 -3.59 -15.82 -3.10
N ASP A 52 -4.77 -15.19 -2.88
CA ASP A 52 -5.00 -14.27 -1.75
C ASP A 52 -4.76 -14.97 -0.42
N LEU A 53 -5.38 -16.14 -0.22
CA LEU A 53 -5.28 -16.91 1.02
C LEU A 53 -3.86 -17.40 1.28
N LYS A 54 -3.16 -17.87 0.25
CA LYS A 54 -1.77 -18.33 0.39
C LYS A 54 -0.82 -17.18 0.74
N ALA A 55 -0.97 -16.04 0.09
CA ALA A 55 -0.20 -14.84 0.40
C ALA A 55 -0.50 -14.35 1.82
N HIS A 56 -1.78 -14.36 2.23
CA HIS A 56 -2.21 -14.02 3.59
C HIS A 56 -1.46 -14.85 4.64
N HIS A 57 -1.48 -16.17 4.52
CA HIS A 57 -0.80 -17.05 5.49
C HIS A 57 0.71 -16.79 5.54
N ILE A 58 1.37 -16.68 4.38
CA ILE A 58 2.81 -16.38 4.32
C ILE A 58 3.14 -15.09 5.06
N ILE A 59 2.38 -14.03 4.83
CA ILE A 59 2.64 -12.72 5.43
C ILE A 59 2.34 -12.74 6.92
N CYS A 60 1.15 -13.19 7.31
CA CYS A 60 0.72 -13.13 8.71
C CYS A 60 1.57 -14.01 9.62
N ASP A 61 1.95 -15.23 9.17
CA ASP A 61 2.83 -16.12 9.93
C ASP A 61 4.24 -15.49 10.09
N ALA A 62 4.78 -14.91 9.03
CA ALA A 62 6.09 -14.26 9.08
C ALA A 62 6.10 -13.03 10.01
N LEU A 63 5.05 -12.20 9.98
CA LEU A 63 4.91 -11.03 10.85
C LEU A 63 4.72 -11.43 12.32
N ALA A 64 3.89 -12.45 12.60
CA ALA A 64 3.67 -12.98 13.94
C ALA A 64 4.95 -13.60 14.54
N LEU A 65 5.76 -14.26 13.71
CA LEU A 65 7.08 -14.77 14.13
C LEU A 65 8.12 -13.65 14.33
N TRP A 66 7.97 -12.56 13.60
CA TRP A 66 8.89 -11.42 13.71
C TRP A 66 8.71 -10.67 15.03
N ASP A 67 7.48 -10.23 15.29
CA ASP A 67 7.13 -9.57 16.55
C ASP A 67 5.68 -9.90 16.93
N PRO A 68 5.48 -10.92 17.78
CA PRO A 68 4.13 -11.35 18.20
C PRO A 68 3.39 -10.32 19.06
N SER A 69 4.06 -9.25 19.49
CA SER A 69 3.42 -8.17 20.25
C SER A 69 2.73 -7.13 19.37
N VAL A 70 2.97 -7.17 18.05
CA VAL A 70 2.37 -6.24 17.08
C VAL A 70 1.19 -6.92 16.39
N PRO A 71 -0.05 -6.49 16.64
CA PRO A 71 -1.23 -7.07 16.01
C PRO A 71 -1.18 -6.96 14.48
N VAL A 72 -1.78 -7.92 13.79
CA VAL A 72 -1.92 -7.93 12.34
C VAL A 72 -3.39 -7.81 11.97
N VAL A 73 -3.73 -6.82 11.16
CA VAL A 73 -5.03 -6.70 10.49
C VAL A 73 -4.80 -6.95 9.00
N SER A 74 -5.39 -8.03 8.51
CA SER A 74 -5.33 -8.40 7.09
C SER A 74 -6.73 -8.44 6.50
N GLU A 75 -6.88 -8.05 5.24
CA GLU A 75 -8.14 -8.14 4.51
C GLU A 75 -8.79 -9.52 4.66
N GLU A 76 -8.01 -10.59 4.65
CA GLU A 76 -8.49 -11.97 4.66
C GLU A 76 -8.78 -12.52 6.07
N SER A 77 -8.42 -11.81 7.15
CA SER A 77 -8.69 -12.23 8.54
C SER A 77 -9.90 -11.54 9.18
N GLY A 78 -10.47 -10.56 8.48
CA GLY A 78 -11.52 -9.71 9.03
C GLY A 78 -10.95 -8.61 9.96
N VAL A 79 -11.81 -7.65 10.30
CA VAL A 79 -11.45 -6.50 11.14
C VAL A 79 -11.81 -6.79 12.60
N PRO A 80 -10.86 -6.74 13.54
CA PRO A 80 -11.17 -6.83 14.96
C PRO A 80 -12.11 -5.70 15.40
N PRO A 81 -12.97 -5.92 16.41
CA PRO A 81 -13.88 -4.90 16.91
C PRO A 81 -13.15 -3.60 17.27
N TRP A 82 -13.79 -2.46 17.01
CA TRP A 82 -13.20 -1.15 17.34
C TRP A 82 -12.79 -1.03 18.81
N ALA A 83 -13.61 -1.54 19.73
CA ALA A 83 -13.33 -1.51 21.17
C ALA A 83 -12.01 -2.21 21.53
N GLU A 84 -11.58 -3.20 20.77
CA GLU A 84 -10.32 -3.92 20.97
C GLU A 84 -9.14 -3.11 20.44
N ARG A 85 -9.24 -2.59 19.19
CA ARG A 85 -8.13 -1.95 18.49
C ARG A 85 -8.03 -0.44 18.67
N ALA A 86 -9.03 0.22 19.30
CA ALA A 86 -9.01 1.67 19.50
C ALA A 86 -7.76 2.17 20.24
N ALA A 87 -7.22 1.36 21.15
CA ALA A 87 -6.01 1.68 21.91
C ALA A 87 -4.70 1.23 21.25
N TRP A 88 -4.76 0.59 20.07
CA TRP A 88 -3.55 0.13 19.41
C TRP A 88 -2.77 1.31 18.84
N ARG A 89 -1.60 1.52 19.38
CA ARG A 89 -0.67 2.52 18.88
C ARG A 89 0.16 1.99 17.72
N ARG A 90 0.31 0.66 17.62
CA ARG A 90 1.15 0.00 16.63
C ARG A 90 0.50 -1.30 16.17
N PHE A 91 0.39 -1.50 14.85
CA PHE A 91 -0.18 -2.70 14.24
C PHE A 91 0.21 -2.78 12.77
N TRP A 92 0.12 -3.98 12.20
CA TRP A 92 0.30 -4.20 10.78
C TRP A 92 -1.04 -4.08 10.04
N LEU A 93 -1.01 -3.42 8.88
CA LEU A 93 -2.06 -3.47 7.87
C LEU A 93 -1.54 -4.25 6.66
N VAL A 94 -2.33 -5.25 6.22
CA VAL A 94 -1.95 -6.17 5.15
C VAL A 94 -3.10 -6.32 4.17
N ASP A 95 -2.81 -6.06 2.90
CA ASP A 95 -3.60 -6.54 1.79
C ASP A 95 -2.73 -7.54 1.02
N PRO A 96 -3.04 -8.85 1.11
CA PRO A 96 -2.22 -9.88 0.49
C PRO A 96 -2.23 -9.83 -1.02
N LEU A 97 -3.36 -9.42 -1.64
CA LEU A 97 -3.52 -9.27 -3.08
C LEU A 97 -4.51 -8.15 -3.41
N ASP A 98 -4.04 -6.89 -3.37
CA ASP A 98 -4.82 -5.76 -3.86
C ASP A 98 -4.95 -5.83 -5.38
N GLY A 99 -6.18 -5.73 -5.87
CA GLY A 99 -6.49 -5.82 -7.28
C GLY A 99 -6.78 -7.24 -7.75
N THR A 100 -7.56 -8.02 -6.99
CA THR A 100 -7.98 -9.37 -7.40
C THR A 100 -8.69 -9.38 -8.77
N LYS A 101 -9.41 -8.29 -9.10
CA LYS A 101 -10.02 -8.12 -10.44
C LYS A 101 -8.96 -7.99 -11.54
N GLU A 102 -7.88 -7.27 -11.30
CA GLU A 102 -6.74 -7.09 -12.20
C GLU A 102 -5.95 -8.39 -12.34
N PHE A 103 -5.78 -9.13 -11.24
CA PHE A 103 -5.20 -10.46 -11.24
C PHE A 103 -6.00 -11.43 -12.14
N LEU A 104 -7.32 -11.48 -11.98
CA LEU A 104 -8.20 -12.33 -12.78
C LEU A 104 -8.25 -11.93 -14.26
N LYS A 105 -8.15 -10.62 -14.56
CA LYS A 105 -8.06 -10.10 -15.94
C LYS A 105 -6.70 -10.33 -16.61
N GLY A 106 -5.67 -10.71 -15.85
CA GLY A 106 -4.33 -10.95 -16.39
C GLY A 106 -3.58 -9.69 -16.83
N ASN A 107 -3.93 -8.49 -16.33
CA ASN A 107 -3.28 -7.25 -16.74
C ASN A 107 -2.03 -6.88 -15.92
N GLY A 108 -1.72 -7.64 -14.87
CA GLY A 108 -0.53 -7.47 -14.04
C GLY A 108 -0.55 -6.33 -13.02
N GLU A 109 -1.62 -5.53 -12.95
CA GLU A 109 -1.71 -4.36 -12.07
C GLU A 109 -2.29 -4.71 -10.69
N PHE A 110 -1.74 -5.71 -10.05
CA PHE A 110 -2.08 -6.13 -8.69
C PHE A 110 -0.83 -6.09 -7.80
N THR A 111 -1.05 -5.91 -6.50
CA THR A 111 0.06 -5.71 -5.54
C THR A 111 -0.11 -6.49 -4.25
N VAL A 112 1.01 -6.80 -3.60
CA VAL A 112 1.09 -7.16 -2.18
C VAL A 112 1.38 -5.90 -1.40
N ASN A 113 0.56 -5.59 -0.40
CA ASN A 113 0.69 -4.40 0.42
C ASN A 113 0.87 -4.76 1.89
N ILE A 114 1.95 -4.29 2.51
CA ILE A 114 2.20 -4.46 3.94
C ILE A 114 2.66 -3.12 4.51
N ALA A 115 2.02 -2.64 5.57
CA ALA A 115 2.40 -1.43 6.26
C ALA A 115 2.42 -1.60 7.78
N LEU A 116 3.42 -1.04 8.44
CA LEU A 116 3.45 -0.84 9.89
C LEU A 116 2.88 0.53 10.21
N ILE A 117 1.80 0.54 10.96
CA ILE A 117 1.19 1.76 11.45
C ILE A 117 1.68 2.04 12.87
N GLU A 118 2.03 3.29 13.14
CA GLU A 118 2.35 3.79 14.48
C GLU A 118 1.69 5.15 14.68
N ASP A 119 0.96 5.29 15.79
CA ASP A 119 0.22 6.51 16.14
C ASP A 119 -0.62 7.06 14.98
N GLY A 120 -1.32 6.15 14.27
CA GLY A 120 -2.21 6.46 13.16
C GLY A 120 -1.51 6.90 11.87
N ARG A 121 -0.21 6.57 11.70
CA ARG A 121 0.56 6.88 10.48
C ARG A 121 1.38 5.68 10.04
N PRO A 122 1.56 5.44 8.74
CA PRO A 122 2.46 4.41 8.27
C PRO A 122 3.91 4.87 8.50
N VAL A 123 4.68 4.03 9.20
CA VAL A 123 6.11 4.30 9.51
C VAL A 123 7.05 3.38 8.74
N MET A 124 6.56 2.27 8.21
CA MET A 124 7.27 1.38 7.31
C MET A 124 6.26 0.72 6.37
N GLY A 125 6.61 0.52 5.11
CA GLY A 125 5.70 -0.07 4.14
C GLY A 125 6.40 -0.62 2.92
N VAL A 126 5.75 -1.61 2.29
CA VAL A 126 6.18 -2.22 1.04
C VAL A 126 4.99 -2.47 0.12
N VAL A 127 5.16 -2.17 -1.15
CA VAL A 127 4.26 -2.49 -2.25
C VAL A 127 5.05 -3.32 -3.27
N VAL A 128 4.66 -4.58 -3.45
CA VAL A 128 5.25 -5.46 -4.47
C VAL A 128 4.25 -5.66 -5.59
N ALA A 129 4.61 -5.32 -6.82
CA ALA A 129 3.85 -5.62 -8.03
C ALA A 129 4.55 -6.79 -8.77
N PRO A 130 4.23 -8.04 -8.43
CA PRO A 130 5.06 -9.18 -8.82
C PRO A 130 5.04 -9.44 -10.32
N ALA A 131 3.90 -9.24 -10.99
CA ALA A 131 3.78 -9.40 -12.44
C ALA A 131 4.51 -8.31 -13.22
N LEU A 132 4.76 -7.14 -12.63
CA LEU A 132 5.51 -6.04 -13.23
C LEU A 132 6.99 -6.05 -12.83
N GLY A 133 7.42 -6.98 -11.98
CA GLY A 133 8.77 -7.06 -11.44
C GLY A 133 9.17 -5.79 -10.67
N ARG A 134 8.23 -5.11 -9.99
CA ARG A 134 8.49 -3.87 -9.28
C ARG A 134 8.25 -4.02 -7.78
N THR A 135 9.17 -3.46 -7.00
CA THR A 135 9.04 -3.36 -5.54
C THR A 135 9.27 -1.91 -5.13
N TYR A 136 8.34 -1.38 -4.34
CA TYR A 136 8.48 -0.08 -3.69
C TYR A 136 8.50 -0.31 -2.19
N SER A 137 9.42 0.36 -1.49
CA SER A 137 9.55 0.23 -0.05
C SER A 137 9.92 1.57 0.58
N ALA A 138 9.45 1.81 1.80
CA ALA A 138 9.72 3.04 2.49
C ALA A 138 9.75 2.87 4.01
N GLY A 139 10.44 3.78 4.68
CA GLY A 139 10.45 3.84 6.14
C GLY A 139 10.75 5.24 6.65
N SER A 140 10.22 5.55 7.83
CA SER A 140 10.49 6.80 8.54
C SER A 140 11.99 6.92 8.80
N GLY A 141 12.58 8.05 8.36
CA GLY A 141 14.03 8.28 8.43
C GLY A 141 14.86 7.52 7.40
N LEU A 142 14.28 6.58 6.63
CA LEU A 142 14.98 5.78 5.62
C LEU A 142 14.76 6.28 4.19
N GLY A 143 13.66 7.03 3.98
CA GLY A 143 13.22 7.45 2.66
C GLY A 143 12.41 6.38 1.94
N SER A 144 12.20 6.58 0.63
CA SER A 144 11.44 5.70 -0.25
C SER A 144 12.33 5.18 -1.38
N TRP A 145 12.10 3.94 -1.77
CA TRP A 145 12.95 3.21 -2.71
C TRP A 145 12.11 2.44 -3.72
N ARG A 146 12.61 2.33 -4.95
CA ARG A 146 12.06 1.46 -5.99
C ARG A 146 13.13 0.48 -6.46
N ARG A 147 12.75 -0.77 -6.69
CA ARG A 147 13.56 -1.78 -7.37
C ARG A 147 12.79 -2.36 -8.53
N SER A 148 13.43 -2.55 -9.68
CA SER A 148 12.89 -3.19 -10.86
C SER A 148 13.67 -4.47 -11.14
N GLY A 149 12.99 -5.62 -11.16
CA GLY A 149 13.60 -6.94 -11.28
C GLY A 149 14.68 -7.17 -10.21
N ASP A 150 15.81 -7.73 -10.64
CA ASP A 150 16.97 -7.97 -9.79
C ASP A 150 17.97 -6.79 -9.74
N GLY A 151 17.57 -5.65 -10.32
CA GLY A 151 18.38 -4.43 -10.31
C GLY A 151 18.57 -3.83 -8.92
N PRO A 152 19.45 -2.83 -8.79
CA PRO A 152 19.65 -2.11 -7.55
C PRO A 152 18.40 -1.34 -7.13
N ALA A 153 18.24 -1.12 -5.83
CA ALA A 153 17.22 -0.22 -5.33
C ALA A 153 17.61 1.23 -5.58
N GLU A 154 16.71 1.99 -6.17
CA GLU A 154 16.85 3.42 -6.47
C GLU A 154 16.06 4.24 -5.46
N ARG A 155 16.67 5.26 -4.89
CA ARG A 155 15.99 6.17 -3.97
C ARG A 155 15.03 7.08 -4.74
N LEU A 156 13.79 7.17 -4.29
CA LEU A 156 12.81 8.09 -4.84
C LEU A 156 12.95 9.45 -4.17
N GLN A 157 13.05 10.49 -4.99
CA GLN A 157 13.17 11.89 -4.54
C GLN A 157 12.35 12.78 -5.47
N THR A 158 11.03 12.65 -5.40
CA THR A 158 10.14 13.45 -6.24
C THR A 158 9.99 14.87 -5.70
N THR A 159 9.85 15.82 -6.61
CA THR A 159 9.57 17.22 -6.31
C THR A 159 8.17 17.61 -6.76
N PRO A 160 7.51 18.57 -6.09
CA PRO A 160 6.27 19.14 -6.59
C PRO A 160 6.44 19.69 -8.01
N PRO A 161 5.38 19.66 -8.82
CA PRO A 161 5.39 20.30 -10.14
C PRO A 161 5.49 21.82 -10.00
N GLU A 162 5.94 22.47 -11.07
CA GLU A 162 5.90 23.95 -11.17
C GLU A 162 4.45 24.44 -11.02
N PRO A 163 4.17 25.52 -10.25
CA PRO A 163 2.80 25.94 -9.90
C PRO A 163 1.88 26.20 -11.12
N ALA A 164 2.43 26.63 -12.24
CA ALA A 164 1.66 26.93 -13.45
C ALA A 164 1.45 25.72 -14.38
N ARG A 165 2.12 24.60 -14.12
CA ARG A 165 2.05 23.41 -14.96
C ARG A 165 0.73 22.66 -14.75
N PRO A 166 0.03 22.26 -15.83
CA PRO A 166 -1.14 21.39 -15.69
C PRO A 166 -0.76 20.04 -15.06
N LEU A 167 -1.65 19.50 -14.21
CA LEU A 167 -1.41 18.32 -13.42
C LEU A 167 -1.54 17.03 -14.23
N ARG A 168 -0.70 16.03 -13.93
CA ARG A 168 -0.86 14.65 -14.34
C ARG A 168 -1.62 13.93 -13.21
N VAL A 169 -2.82 13.45 -13.52
CA VAL A 169 -3.71 12.81 -12.57
C VAL A 169 -3.58 11.29 -12.70
N VAL A 170 -3.36 10.58 -11.60
CA VAL A 170 -3.54 9.13 -11.58
C VAL A 170 -4.93 8.79 -11.08
N GLY A 171 -5.61 7.87 -11.76
CA GLY A 171 -6.94 7.39 -11.41
C GLY A 171 -7.02 5.86 -11.44
N SER A 172 -8.08 5.32 -10.85
CA SER A 172 -8.33 3.88 -10.86
C SER A 172 -8.67 3.40 -12.27
N ARG A 173 -8.15 2.24 -12.69
CA ARG A 173 -8.50 1.59 -13.94
C ARG A 173 -9.92 1.03 -13.91
N SER A 174 -10.31 0.45 -12.78
CA SER A 174 -11.59 -0.27 -12.64
C SER A 174 -12.65 0.49 -11.83
N HIS A 175 -12.23 1.50 -11.07
CA HIS A 175 -13.10 2.30 -10.20
C HIS A 175 -12.66 3.76 -10.30
N GLY A 176 -13.59 4.66 -10.49
CA GLY A 176 -13.33 6.08 -10.57
C GLY A 176 -13.80 6.65 -11.90
N GLY A 177 -14.10 7.92 -11.91
CA GLY A 177 -14.72 8.59 -13.02
C GLY A 177 -14.58 10.10 -12.94
N GLU A 178 -15.59 10.80 -13.40
CA GLU A 178 -15.68 12.26 -13.37
C GLU A 178 -15.75 12.81 -11.94
N ASP A 179 -16.36 12.06 -11.01
CA ASP A 179 -16.45 12.45 -9.60
C ASP A 179 -15.07 12.59 -8.93
N ASP A 180 -14.09 11.73 -9.30
CA ASP A 180 -12.73 11.87 -8.80
C ASP A 180 -12.10 13.18 -9.28
N LEU A 181 -12.28 13.54 -10.55
CA LEU A 181 -11.76 14.77 -11.14
C LEU A 181 -12.43 16.01 -10.56
N ALA A 182 -13.72 15.93 -10.22
CA ALA A 182 -14.45 17.04 -9.60
C ALA A 182 -13.82 17.51 -8.28
N LEU A 183 -13.12 16.62 -7.56
CA LEU A 183 -12.38 16.97 -6.34
C LEU A 183 -11.21 17.93 -6.58
N LEU A 184 -10.76 18.09 -7.83
CA LEU A 184 -9.66 18.99 -8.20
C LEU A 184 -10.13 20.41 -8.54
N GLY A 185 -11.45 20.66 -8.59
CA GLY A 185 -12.00 21.95 -8.94
C GLY A 185 -11.51 22.44 -10.32
N ASP A 186 -11.04 23.70 -10.38
CA ASP A 186 -10.58 24.35 -11.62
C ASP A 186 -9.14 24.00 -12.01
N ALA A 187 -8.51 23.00 -11.35
CA ALA A 187 -7.14 22.62 -11.67
C ALA A 187 -7.04 22.09 -13.11
N ARG A 188 -6.07 22.61 -13.87
CA ARG A 188 -5.82 22.15 -15.24
C ARG A 188 -5.17 20.78 -15.24
N VAL A 189 -5.73 19.84 -15.99
CA VAL A 189 -5.21 18.48 -16.15
C VAL A 189 -4.59 18.31 -17.53
N SER A 190 -3.32 17.89 -17.58
CA SER A 190 -2.59 17.63 -18.83
C SER A 190 -2.66 16.18 -19.28
N ALA A 191 -2.74 15.25 -18.33
CA ALA A 191 -2.80 13.81 -18.62
C ALA A 191 -3.51 13.06 -17.51
N ARG A 192 -4.13 11.95 -17.88
CA ARG A 192 -4.71 10.98 -16.96
C ARG A 192 -4.03 9.63 -17.12
N VAL A 193 -3.37 9.17 -16.05
CA VAL A 193 -2.75 7.84 -15.95
C VAL A 193 -3.75 6.92 -15.28
N LEU A 194 -4.12 5.81 -15.92
CA LEU A 194 -4.97 4.79 -15.29
C LEU A 194 -4.11 3.66 -14.75
N MET A 195 -4.28 3.35 -13.48
CA MET A 195 -3.48 2.34 -12.79
C MET A 195 -4.35 1.54 -11.82
N GLY A 196 -4.11 0.22 -11.74
CA GLY A 196 -4.72 -0.65 -10.75
C GLY A 196 -4.05 -0.52 -9.38
N SER A 197 -4.75 -0.99 -8.32
CA SER A 197 -4.19 -1.28 -7.01
C SER A 197 -3.44 -0.10 -6.36
N SER A 198 -2.58 -0.35 -5.41
CA SER A 198 -1.70 0.63 -4.73
C SER A 198 -0.64 1.25 -5.63
N LEU A 199 -0.49 0.79 -6.89
CA LEU A 199 0.40 1.39 -7.86
C LEU A 199 0.13 2.88 -8.12
N LYS A 200 -1.09 3.36 -7.84
CA LYS A 200 -1.45 4.79 -7.93
C LYS A 200 -0.61 5.66 -7.00
N PHE A 201 -0.35 5.20 -5.79
CA PHE A 201 0.55 5.88 -4.85
C PHE A 201 2.01 5.80 -5.30
N CYS A 202 2.40 4.68 -5.91
CA CYS A 202 3.73 4.53 -6.49
C CYS A 202 3.97 5.51 -7.63
N CYS A 203 2.95 5.80 -8.45
CA CYS A 203 3.01 6.84 -9.50
C CYS A 203 3.24 8.24 -8.93
N LEU A 204 2.68 8.56 -7.75
CA LEU A 204 2.99 9.80 -7.05
C LEU A 204 4.43 9.82 -6.53
N ALA A 205 4.85 8.69 -5.95
CA ALA A 205 6.17 8.57 -5.31
C ALA A 205 7.32 8.60 -6.32
N ASP A 206 7.13 8.09 -7.53
CA ASP A 206 8.16 8.10 -8.59
C ASP A 206 8.01 9.27 -9.60
N GLY A 207 7.03 10.15 -9.37
CA GLY A 207 6.82 11.33 -10.19
C GLY A 207 6.16 11.06 -11.54
N THR A 208 5.60 9.87 -11.79
CA THR A 208 4.80 9.57 -12.99
C THR A 208 3.49 10.35 -13.01
N ALA A 209 2.92 10.62 -11.83
CA ALA A 209 1.74 11.45 -11.64
C ALA A 209 1.98 12.49 -10.53
N ASP A 210 1.15 13.53 -10.51
CA ASP A 210 1.25 14.64 -9.57
C ASP A 210 0.19 14.58 -8.48
N VAL A 211 -0.99 14.04 -8.80
CA VAL A 211 -2.14 14.00 -7.89
C VAL A 211 -2.99 12.75 -8.10
N TYR A 212 -3.50 12.22 -6.99
CA TYR A 212 -4.45 11.13 -6.94
C TYR A 212 -5.71 11.57 -6.17
N PRO A 213 -6.77 11.99 -6.87
CA PRO A 213 -8.07 12.20 -6.29
C PRO A 213 -8.84 10.88 -6.22
N ARG A 214 -9.60 10.69 -5.15
CA ARG A 214 -10.51 9.58 -4.97
C ARG A 214 -11.77 10.03 -4.25
N SER A 215 -12.92 9.87 -4.86
CA SER A 215 -14.24 10.22 -4.32
C SER A 215 -14.90 9.06 -3.58
N GLY A 216 -14.66 7.83 -4.02
CA GLY A 216 -15.28 6.63 -3.46
C GLY A 216 -14.56 6.04 -2.26
N PRO A 217 -15.23 5.16 -1.49
CA PRO A 217 -14.67 4.52 -0.33
C PRO A 217 -13.50 3.58 -0.69
N ILE A 218 -12.58 3.39 0.27
CA ILE A 218 -11.43 2.51 0.14
C ILE A 218 -10.98 2.04 1.52
N MET A 219 -10.54 0.79 1.64
CA MET A 219 -10.09 0.26 2.91
C MET A 219 -8.69 0.76 3.26
N GLU A 220 -8.40 0.81 4.57
CA GLU A 220 -7.10 1.30 5.04
C GLU A 220 -5.92 0.44 4.56
N TRP A 221 -6.10 -0.87 4.43
CA TRP A 221 -5.05 -1.79 3.93
C TRP A 221 -4.72 -1.61 2.45
N ASP A 222 -5.67 -1.15 1.62
CA ASP A 222 -5.45 -0.85 0.19
C ASP A 222 -4.50 0.35 -0.01
N VAL A 223 -4.38 1.23 1.00
CA VAL A 223 -3.68 2.51 0.85
C VAL A 223 -2.46 2.68 1.74
N ALA A 224 -2.39 1.99 2.88
CA ALA A 224 -1.37 2.25 3.91
C ALA A 224 0.07 2.07 3.41
N ALA A 225 0.35 1.01 2.66
CA ALA A 225 1.67 0.75 2.11
C ALA A 225 2.04 1.79 1.04
N GLY A 226 1.11 2.09 0.15
CA GLY A 226 1.28 3.12 -0.89
C GLY A 226 1.46 4.52 -0.31
N ASP A 227 0.66 4.90 0.70
CA ASP A 227 0.83 6.17 1.44
C ASP A 227 2.20 6.26 2.10
N CYS A 228 2.71 5.16 2.70
CA CYS A 228 4.07 5.11 3.23
C CYS A 228 5.11 5.42 2.15
N VAL A 229 5.02 4.77 1.00
CA VAL A 229 5.93 4.98 -0.14
C VAL A 229 5.86 6.43 -0.62
N PHE A 230 4.68 6.99 -0.80
CA PHE A 230 4.52 8.40 -1.19
C PHE A 230 5.05 9.35 -0.11
N ARG A 231 4.69 9.14 1.16
CA ARG A 231 5.04 10.01 2.28
C ARG A 231 6.55 10.22 2.41
N TYR A 232 7.34 9.18 2.24
CA TYR A 232 8.80 9.24 2.40
C TYR A 232 9.57 9.39 1.07
N SER A 233 8.88 9.69 -0.04
CA SER A 233 9.50 9.99 -1.34
C SER A 233 9.98 11.45 -1.48
N GLY A 234 9.82 12.28 -0.46
CA GLY A 234 10.36 13.64 -0.44
C GLY A 234 11.88 13.66 -0.26
N ALA A 235 12.53 14.74 -0.71
CA ALA A 235 13.98 14.88 -0.64
C ALA A 235 14.49 15.07 0.80
N THR A 236 13.78 15.84 1.63
CA THR A 236 14.20 16.22 2.99
C THR A 236 13.16 15.90 4.06
N GLU A 237 11.89 16.19 3.81
CA GLU A 237 10.81 16.05 4.77
C GLU A 237 9.74 15.06 4.29
N PRO A 238 9.05 14.38 5.22
CA PRO A 238 7.89 13.57 4.86
C PRO A 238 6.82 14.43 4.18
N ARG A 239 6.25 13.90 3.08
CA ARG A 239 5.15 14.58 2.39
C ARG A 239 3.89 14.60 3.24
N PHE A 240 3.09 15.63 3.06
CA PHE A 240 1.78 15.69 3.66
C PHE A 240 0.88 14.56 3.09
N SER A 241 0.17 13.90 3.99
CA SER A 241 -0.93 12.98 3.66
C SER A 241 -2.08 13.26 4.62
N PRO A 242 -3.31 13.39 4.10
CA PRO A 242 -4.49 13.61 4.94
C PRO A 242 -4.93 12.35 5.70
N LEU A 243 -4.38 11.18 5.36
CA LEU A 243 -4.84 9.90 5.86
C LEU A 243 -4.38 9.67 7.31
N ARG A 244 -5.32 9.15 8.11
CA ARG A 244 -5.11 8.69 9.49
C ARG A 244 -5.70 7.30 9.63
N TYR A 245 -4.88 6.39 10.13
CA TYR A 245 -5.17 4.96 10.20
C TYR A 245 -5.72 4.57 11.57
N ASN A 246 -6.30 3.39 11.63
CA ASN A 246 -7.05 2.85 12.76
C ASN A 246 -8.39 3.55 12.97
N GLY A 247 -9.10 3.91 11.91
CA GLY A 247 -10.46 4.44 11.99
C GLY A 247 -11.48 3.37 12.42
N PRO A 248 -12.65 3.75 12.98
CA PRO A 248 -13.66 2.79 13.44
C PRO A 248 -14.08 1.76 12.38
N GLU A 249 -14.17 2.17 11.12
CA GLU A 249 -14.59 1.29 10.00
C GLU A 249 -13.42 0.79 9.16
N MET A 250 -12.16 1.13 9.50
CA MET A 250 -10.96 0.83 8.70
C MET A 250 -11.08 1.27 7.25
N ARG A 251 -11.76 2.40 7.01
CA ARG A 251 -12.14 2.88 5.69
C ARG A 251 -12.05 4.40 5.57
N PHE A 252 -11.57 4.87 4.42
CA PHE A 252 -11.65 6.27 4.01
C PHE A 252 -12.84 6.48 3.08
N VAL A 253 -13.49 7.65 3.15
CA VAL A 253 -14.64 7.99 2.31
C VAL A 253 -14.21 8.70 1.01
N GLY A 254 -13.02 9.28 1.02
CA GLY A 254 -12.43 9.96 -0.13
C GLY A 254 -11.24 10.81 0.30
N PHE A 255 -10.39 11.18 -0.66
CA PHE A 255 -9.23 12.05 -0.41
C PHE A 255 -8.68 12.64 -1.71
N VAL A 256 -7.87 13.67 -1.56
CA VAL A 256 -6.94 14.13 -2.60
C VAL A 256 -5.53 14.03 -2.03
N MET A 257 -4.65 13.32 -2.71
CA MET A 257 -3.25 13.15 -2.33
C MET A 257 -2.37 13.53 -3.50
N GLY A 258 -1.26 14.22 -3.25
CA GLY A 258 -0.38 14.61 -4.34
C GLY A 258 0.82 15.46 -3.96
N LEU A 259 1.53 15.83 -5.00
CA LEU A 259 2.72 16.70 -4.99
C LEU A 259 2.34 18.19 -5.03
N LEU A 260 1.18 18.55 -4.45
CA LEU A 260 0.61 19.91 -4.46
C LEU A 260 1.23 20.80 -3.39
#